data_f5ba0129b0bedb04b161c8b87dc6a584
#
_entry.id   f5ba0129b0bedb04b161c8b87dc6a584
#
_cell.length_a   1.000
_cell.length_b   1.000
_cell.length_c   1.000
_cell.angle_alpha   90.00
_cell.angle_beta   90.00
_cell.angle_gamma   90.00
#
_symmetry.space_group_name_H-M   'P 1'
#
loop_
_entity.id
_entity.type
_entity.pdbx_description
1 polymer ?
#
loop_
_entity_poly.entity_id
_entity_poly.type
_entity_poly.pdbx_seq_one_letter_code
_entity_poly.pdbx_strand_id
1 'polypeptide(L)'
;MELMTRIDIPASEWKMKAGAKVLLLGSCFADEIGEKMVRGGFEAMVNPFGTLYNPASIAASLLRSVSEKEVEIPPLHENRPVNTPLPTWGTSADRRGARRQTDVGHVVFEDVKAGVWHSWMHHSSFSSADPAELVARINRTTHEVAAFLREADVLIVTFGTAIIYRLKETGMLVANCHKQPDNLFVREWLNAYDIVDQWQMLLQLLESVNPKLKVIFTVSPIRHKRDGYHVNQISKGILLQAVDETLQTLQTLQTLQTLPSPQTLPSPSLQGGGGISGKEEDNVVTNTETNEQGNHSLPAGRVRGGSYFPSYEIMMDELRDYRFYADDMIHPSGVAVEYIWQRFQDTYFDNKTKDAVAKAAKEWRQSQHRQIVKNV
;
A
#
# COMPACT_ATOMS: atom_id res chain seq x y z
N MET A 1 8.40 31.79 20.25
CA MET A 1 6.98 31.47 19.92
C MET A 1 7.02 30.52 18.75
N GLU A 2 6.61 29.25 18.93
CA GLU A 2 6.46 28.34 17.80
C GLU A 2 5.17 28.66 17.06
N LEU A 3 5.27 28.92 15.77
CA LEU A 3 4.13 29.28 14.93
C LEU A 3 3.57 28.09 14.14
N MET A 4 4.15 26.90 14.33
CA MET A 4 3.78 25.68 13.62
C MET A 4 3.89 24.49 14.57
N THR A 5 2.86 23.65 14.62
CA THR A 5 2.91 22.36 15.33
C THR A 5 3.62 21.36 14.44
N ARG A 6 4.78 20.87 14.86
CA ARG A 6 5.48 19.78 14.16
C ARG A 6 4.98 18.45 14.62
N ILE A 7 4.81 17.54 13.66
CA ILE A 7 4.56 16.12 13.93
C ILE A 7 5.90 15.50 14.32
N ASP A 8 5.91 14.79 15.42
CA ASP A 8 7.07 13.98 15.81
C ASP A 8 7.11 12.71 14.95
N ILE A 9 8.12 12.60 14.10
CA ILE A 9 8.36 11.43 13.25
C ILE A 9 9.65 10.78 13.75
N PRO A 10 9.52 9.63 14.43
CA PRO A 10 10.72 8.91 14.91
C PRO A 10 11.64 8.56 13.74
N ALA A 11 12.94 8.74 13.93
CA ALA A 11 13.91 8.32 12.94
C ALA A 11 13.79 6.81 12.69
N SER A 12 13.78 6.41 11.43
CA SER A 12 13.75 4.98 11.08
C SER A 12 14.99 4.26 11.62
N GLU A 13 14.83 3.06 12.16
CA GLU A 13 15.92 2.21 12.63
C GLU A 13 16.83 1.75 11.50
N TRP A 14 16.32 1.71 10.30
CA TRP A 14 17.07 1.42 9.08
C TRP A 14 17.13 2.67 8.19
N LYS A 15 18.18 2.78 7.43
CA LYS A 15 18.36 3.91 6.49
C LYS A 15 18.44 3.41 5.06
N MET A 16 17.73 4.08 4.16
CA MET A 16 17.78 3.84 2.74
C MET A 16 19.13 4.34 2.18
N LYS A 17 19.80 3.48 1.44
CA LYS A 17 21.09 3.82 0.81
C LYS A 17 20.87 4.58 -0.50
N ALA A 18 21.82 5.44 -0.86
CA ALA A 18 21.83 6.06 -2.18
C ALA A 18 21.88 4.98 -3.27
N GLY A 19 21.06 5.16 -4.32
CA GLY A 19 20.95 4.19 -5.42
C GLY A 19 20.12 2.95 -5.12
N ALA A 20 19.44 2.88 -3.96
CA ALA A 20 18.55 1.76 -3.63
C ALA A 20 17.46 1.57 -4.70
N LYS A 21 17.03 0.31 -4.87
CA LYS A 21 15.90 -0.07 -5.73
C LYS A 21 14.59 0.15 -5.01
N VAL A 22 13.76 1.08 -5.50
CA VAL A 22 12.52 1.49 -4.83
C VAL A 22 11.32 1.31 -5.75
N LEU A 23 10.37 0.46 -5.35
CA LEU A 23 9.07 0.36 -6.01
C LEU A 23 8.07 1.29 -5.30
N LEU A 24 7.43 2.18 -6.04
CA LEU A 24 6.38 3.06 -5.52
C LEU A 24 5.05 2.71 -6.18
N LEU A 25 4.03 2.47 -5.36
CA LEU A 25 2.67 2.19 -5.82
C LEU A 25 1.66 3.03 -5.04
N GLY A 26 0.65 3.53 -5.74
CA GLY A 26 -0.47 4.20 -5.08
C GLY A 26 -1.04 5.40 -5.83
N SER A 27 -1.46 6.40 -5.05
CA SER A 27 -2.04 7.64 -5.58
C SER A 27 -1.02 8.48 -6.32
N CYS A 28 -1.47 9.54 -7.01
CA CYS A 28 -0.60 10.50 -7.69
C CYS A 28 0.45 11.15 -6.77
N PHE A 29 0.30 11.12 -5.44
CA PHE A 29 1.38 11.51 -4.54
C PHE A 29 2.59 10.55 -4.61
N ALA A 30 2.38 9.27 -4.94
CA ALA A 30 3.47 8.34 -5.20
C ALA A 30 4.29 8.77 -6.45
N ASP A 31 3.66 9.38 -7.45
CA ASP A 31 4.34 9.92 -8.63
C ASP A 31 5.25 11.10 -8.23
N GLU A 32 4.77 12.02 -7.38
CA GLU A 32 5.53 13.16 -6.89
C GLU A 32 6.79 12.73 -6.11
N ILE A 33 6.64 11.79 -5.19
CA ILE A 33 7.78 11.26 -4.43
C ILE A 33 8.70 10.41 -5.32
N GLY A 34 8.11 9.64 -6.23
CA GLY A 34 8.85 8.83 -7.20
C GLY A 34 9.74 9.68 -8.11
N GLU A 35 9.24 10.82 -8.59
CA GLU A 35 10.04 11.76 -9.36
C GLU A 35 11.23 12.31 -8.55
N LYS A 36 11.03 12.62 -7.26
CA LYS A 36 12.11 13.01 -6.35
C LYS A 36 13.16 11.91 -6.18
N MET A 37 12.71 10.64 -6.07
CA MET A 37 13.60 9.48 -5.99
C MET A 37 14.44 9.34 -7.27
N VAL A 38 13.81 9.37 -8.45
CA VAL A 38 14.52 9.29 -9.74
C VAL A 38 15.55 10.42 -9.88
N ARG A 39 15.14 11.65 -9.60
CA ARG A 39 16.05 12.81 -9.65
C ARG A 39 17.18 12.72 -8.61
N GLY A 40 16.92 12.06 -7.50
CA GLY A 40 17.89 11.80 -6.43
C GLY A 40 18.83 10.61 -6.70
N GLY A 41 18.71 9.95 -7.87
CA GLY A 41 19.61 8.88 -8.28
C GLY A 41 19.26 7.50 -7.73
N PHE A 42 18.02 7.29 -7.28
CA PHE A 42 17.49 5.97 -6.93
C PHE A 42 17.08 5.21 -8.20
N GLU A 43 17.19 3.89 -8.17
CA GLU A 43 16.58 3.01 -9.17
C GLU A 43 15.10 2.84 -8.81
N ALA A 44 14.26 3.78 -9.24
CA ALA A 44 12.87 3.83 -8.84
C ALA A 44 11.93 3.37 -9.97
N MET A 45 11.05 2.43 -9.66
CA MET A 45 9.91 2.03 -10.50
C MET A 45 8.65 2.64 -9.88
N VAL A 46 8.02 3.57 -10.61
CA VAL A 46 6.94 4.41 -10.09
C VAL A 46 5.63 4.09 -10.79
N ASN A 47 4.61 3.71 -10.04
CA ASN A 47 3.26 3.40 -10.52
C ASN A 47 3.25 2.60 -11.85
N PRO A 48 3.95 1.47 -11.96
CA PRO A 48 4.08 0.73 -13.22
C PRO A 48 2.72 0.29 -13.79
N PHE A 49 1.69 0.11 -12.96
CA PHE A 49 0.31 -0.19 -13.36
C PHE A 49 -0.54 1.07 -13.60
N GLY A 50 0.09 2.26 -13.52
CA GLY A 50 -0.57 3.55 -13.38
C GLY A 50 -1.07 3.79 -11.96
N THR A 51 -1.70 4.95 -11.75
CA THR A 51 -2.16 5.38 -10.43
C THR A 51 -3.26 4.47 -9.90
N LEU A 52 -3.06 3.91 -8.71
CA LEU A 52 -4.02 3.09 -7.97
C LEU A 52 -4.33 3.76 -6.63
N TYR A 53 -5.61 3.91 -6.29
CA TYR A 53 -5.98 4.76 -5.15
C TYR A 53 -6.31 4.00 -3.88
N ASN A 54 -6.80 2.76 -3.99
CA ASN A 54 -7.29 2.02 -2.83
C ASN A 54 -6.43 0.80 -2.49
N PRO A 55 -6.39 0.39 -1.20
CA PRO A 55 -5.59 -0.74 -0.74
C PRO A 55 -5.83 -2.04 -1.52
N ALA A 56 -7.09 -2.33 -1.85
CA ALA A 56 -7.46 -3.59 -2.51
C ALA A 56 -6.92 -3.66 -3.95
N SER A 57 -6.98 -2.57 -4.72
CA SER A 57 -6.44 -2.52 -6.09
C SER A 57 -4.91 -2.63 -6.11
N ILE A 58 -4.23 -1.98 -5.15
CA ILE A 58 -2.77 -2.06 -5.02
C ILE A 58 -2.37 -3.49 -4.64
N ALA A 59 -3.04 -4.07 -3.63
CA ALA A 59 -2.77 -5.45 -3.22
C ALA A 59 -3.02 -6.46 -4.34
N ALA A 60 -4.10 -6.32 -5.11
CA ALA A 60 -4.40 -7.18 -6.25
C ALA A 60 -3.32 -7.12 -7.34
N SER A 61 -2.76 -5.93 -7.60
CA SER A 61 -1.68 -5.76 -8.58
C SER A 61 -0.38 -6.39 -8.11
N LEU A 62 -0.01 -6.21 -6.83
CA LEU A 62 1.15 -6.86 -6.22
C LEU A 62 0.99 -8.38 -6.20
N LEU A 63 -0.17 -8.88 -5.78
CA LEU A 63 -0.46 -10.33 -5.74
C LEU A 63 -0.34 -10.97 -7.12
N ARG A 64 -0.84 -10.30 -8.17
CA ARG A 64 -0.68 -10.76 -9.55
C ARG A 64 0.78 -10.85 -9.94
N SER A 65 1.59 -9.83 -9.64
CA SER A 65 3.01 -9.81 -9.94
C SER A 65 3.77 -10.93 -9.21
N VAL A 66 3.54 -11.09 -7.91
CA VAL A 66 4.19 -12.15 -7.13
C VAL A 66 3.80 -13.55 -7.59
N SER A 67 2.54 -13.73 -8.03
CA SER A 67 2.03 -15.00 -8.56
C SER A 67 2.34 -15.20 -10.03
N GLU A 68 2.88 -14.19 -10.71
CA GLU A 68 3.17 -14.16 -12.16
C GLU A 68 1.98 -14.60 -13.03
N LYS A 69 0.75 -14.25 -12.59
CA LYS A 69 -0.46 -14.60 -13.30
C LYS A 69 -0.68 -13.68 -14.50
N GLU A 70 -0.71 -14.28 -15.67
CA GLU A 70 -0.99 -13.59 -16.93
C GLU A 70 -2.48 -13.29 -17.11
N VAL A 71 -2.76 -12.24 -17.88
CA VAL A 71 -4.08 -11.89 -18.37
C VAL A 71 -4.23 -12.47 -19.76
N GLU A 72 -5.40 -13.04 -20.04
CA GLU A 72 -5.74 -13.59 -21.34
C GLU A 72 -6.76 -12.69 -22.08
N ILE A 73 -6.74 -12.74 -23.40
CA ILE A 73 -7.77 -12.08 -24.21
C ILE A 73 -9.05 -12.91 -24.09
N PRO A 74 -10.19 -12.32 -23.68
CA PRO A 74 -11.44 -13.06 -23.69
C PRO A 74 -11.79 -13.47 -25.13
N PRO A 75 -12.33 -14.69 -25.35
CA PRO A 75 -12.75 -15.13 -26.67
C PRO A 75 -13.82 -14.19 -27.25
N LEU A 76 -13.62 -13.74 -28.51
CA LEU A 76 -14.42 -12.73 -29.19
C LEU A 76 -15.89 -13.13 -29.42
N HIS A 77 -16.30 -14.33 -29.08
CA HIS A 77 -17.63 -14.90 -29.41
C HIS A 77 -18.21 -15.74 -28.27
N GLU A 78 -18.38 -15.19 -27.09
CA GLU A 78 -19.38 -15.73 -26.18
C GLU A 78 -19.99 -14.60 -25.35
N ASN A 79 -21.19 -14.12 -25.79
CA ASN A 79 -22.16 -13.49 -24.91
C ASN A 79 -22.64 -14.55 -23.89
N ARG A 80 -21.79 -14.95 -22.99
CA ARG A 80 -22.15 -15.73 -21.81
C ARG A 80 -22.18 -14.82 -20.62
N PRO A 81 -23.30 -14.72 -19.90
CA PRO A 81 -23.26 -14.18 -18.55
C PRO A 81 -22.37 -15.13 -17.72
N VAL A 82 -21.18 -14.67 -17.36
CA VAL A 82 -20.26 -15.47 -16.57
C VAL A 82 -20.65 -15.34 -15.12
N ASN A 83 -21.50 -16.27 -14.68
CA ASN A 83 -21.80 -16.52 -13.26
C ASN A 83 -20.61 -17.26 -12.61
N THR A 84 -19.47 -16.60 -12.50
CA THR A 84 -18.37 -17.12 -11.68
C THR A 84 -17.97 -16.03 -10.69
N PRO A 85 -18.32 -16.18 -9.42
CA PRO A 85 -17.91 -15.22 -8.40
C PRO A 85 -16.39 -15.20 -8.33
N LEU A 86 -15.79 -14.03 -8.57
CA LEU A 86 -14.39 -13.79 -8.19
C LEU A 86 -14.23 -13.97 -6.69
N PRO A 87 -13.01 -14.29 -6.22
CA PRO A 87 -12.76 -14.32 -4.79
C PRO A 87 -13.14 -12.97 -4.21
N THR A 88 -14.18 -12.96 -3.42
CA THR A 88 -14.59 -11.83 -2.61
C THR A 88 -13.52 -11.63 -1.56
N TRP A 89 -12.63 -10.70 -1.78
CA TRP A 89 -11.79 -10.18 -0.72
C TRP A 89 -12.72 -9.41 0.23
N GLY A 90 -12.93 -9.99 1.41
CA GLY A 90 -13.44 -9.28 2.57
C GLY A 90 -14.83 -8.67 2.46
N THR A 91 -15.87 -9.48 2.45
CA THR A 91 -17.06 -9.17 3.20
C THR A 91 -17.26 -10.26 4.25
N SER A 92 -17.45 -9.86 5.48
CA SER A 92 -17.60 -10.74 6.66
C SER A 92 -18.78 -11.73 6.60
N ALA A 93 -19.46 -11.84 5.47
CA ALA A 93 -20.68 -12.63 5.28
C ALA A 93 -20.45 -14.05 4.78
N ASP A 94 -19.26 -14.43 4.32
CA ASP A 94 -19.06 -15.77 3.73
C ASP A 94 -17.92 -16.59 4.36
N ARG A 95 -18.06 -16.86 5.66
CA ARG A 95 -17.16 -17.80 6.39
C ARG A 95 -17.45 -19.28 6.11
N ARG A 96 -18.31 -19.61 5.15
CA ARG A 96 -18.65 -21.00 4.81
C ARG A 96 -18.22 -21.36 3.38
N GLY A 97 -16.98 -21.81 3.25
CA GLY A 97 -16.66 -22.87 2.28
C GLY A 97 -16.50 -22.53 0.80
N ALA A 98 -16.35 -21.26 0.37
CA ALA A 98 -16.10 -20.96 -1.03
C ALA A 98 -14.61 -21.17 -1.38
N ARG A 99 -14.33 -22.15 -2.24
CA ARG A 99 -13.01 -22.36 -2.85
C ARG A 99 -12.55 -21.08 -3.55
N ARG A 100 -11.33 -20.61 -3.19
CA ARG A 100 -10.64 -19.49 -3.83
C ARG A 100 -10.32 -19.83 -5.29
N GLN A 101 -11.17 -19.43 -6.20
CA GLN A 101 -10.88 -19.50 -7.63
C GLN A 101 -10.61 -18.07 -8.11
N THR A 102 -9.32 -17.76 -8.32
CA THR A 102 -8.87 -16.50 -8.90
C THR A 102 -9.05 -16.59 -10.40
N ASP A 103 -10.21 -16.19 -10.91
CA ASP A 103 -10.46 -16.13 -12.33
C ASP A 103 -9.95 -14.79 -12.88
N VAL A 104 -8.84 -14.83 -13.61
CA VAL A 104 -8.17 -13.64 -14.19
C VAL A 104 -8.75 -13.28 -15.57
N GLY A 105 -9.67 -14.09 -16.07
CA GLY A 105 -10.08 -14.11 -17.48
C GLY A 105 -10.88 -12.91 -18.01
N HIS A 106 -11.40 -11.99 -17.16
CA HIS A 106 -12.28 -10.90 -17.63
C HIS A 106 -11.86 -9.50 -17.20
N VAL A 107 -10.56 -9.29 -17.07
CA VAL A 107 -10.00 -7.98 -16.66
C VAL A 107 -10.08 -6.94 -17.79
N VAL A 108 -10.21 -7.39 -19.04
CA VAL A 108 -10.17 -6.56 -20.25
C VAL A 108 -11.56 -6.46 -20.87
N PHE A 109 -11.94 -5.27 -21.32
CA PHE A 109 -13.21 -5.01 -22.00
C PHE A 109 -13.04 -4.01 -23.14
N GLU A 110 -13.96 -4.04 -24.11
CA GLU A 110 -14.01 -3.08 -25.21
C GLU A 110 -14.99 -1.95 -24.90
N ASP A 111 -14.56 -0.69 -25.04
CA ASP A 111 -15.45 0.44 -25.21
C ASP A 111 -15.77 0.57 -26.70
N VAL A 112 -16.88 -0.08 -27.12
CA VAL A 112 -17.30 -0.15 -28.53
C VAL A 112 -17.52 1.24 -29.14
N LYS A 113 -17.93 2.24 -28.33
CA LYS A 113 -18.14 3.61 -28.82
C LYS A 113 -16.84 4.33 -29.15
N ALA A 114 -15.83 4.07 -28.33
CA ALA A 114 -14.50 4.66 -28.50
C ALA A 114 -13.58 3.83 -29.41
N GLY A 115 -13.95 2.56 -29.69
CA GLY A 115 -13.09 1.62 -30.42
C GLY A 115 -11.79 1.32 -29.68
N VAL A 116 -11.83 1.30 -28.33
CA VAL A 116 -10.64 1.16 -27.48
C VAL A 116 -10.88 0.08 -26.43
N TRP A 117 -9.87 -0.76 -26.23
CA TRP A 117 -9.84 -1.76 -25.19
C TRP A 117 -9.22 -1.20 -23.91
N HIS A 118 -9.82 -1.54 -22.78
CA HIS A 118 -9.43 -1.11 -21.44
C HIS A 118 -9.24 -2.31 -20.50
N SER A 119 -8.56 -2.07 -19.38
CA SER A 119 -8.50 -3.02 -18.29
C SER A 119 -9.09 -2.41 -17.02
N TRP A 120 -10.05 -3.09 -16.40
CA TRP A 120 -10.63 -2.66 -15.11
C TRP A 120 -9.62 -2.49 -13.98
N MET A 121 -8.47 -3.16 -14.09
CA MET A 121 -7.45 -3.18 -13.04
C MET A 121 -6.26 -2.24 -13.29
N HIS A 122 -6.24 -1.53 -14.43
CA HIS A 122 -5.13 -0.67 -14.83
C HIS A 122 -5.58 0.75 -15.16
N HIS A 123 -4.65 1.69 -15.07
CA HIS A 123 -4.89 3.07 -15.49
C HIS A 123 -5.15 3.16 -17.00
N SER A 124 -5.84 4.22 -17.43
CA SER A 124 -6.17 4.45 -18.84
C SER A 124 -4.95 4.57 -19.77
N SER A 125 -3.75 4.79 -19.25
CA SER A 125 -2.51 4.74 -20.03
C SER A 125 -2.23 3.36 -20.63
N PHE A 126 -2.86 2.31 -20.12
CA PHE A 126 -2.75 0.95 -20.67
C PHE A 126 -3.71 0.72 -21.84
N SER A 127 -4.71 1.57 -22.05
CA SER A 127 -5.71 1.39 -23.09
C SER A 127 -5.09 1.36 -24.49
N SER A 128 -5.61 0.49 -25.36
CA SER A 128 -5.16 0.33 -26.74
C SER A 128 -6.34 0.01 -27.68
N ALA A 129 -6.23 0.40 -28.95
CA ALA A 129 -7.15 -0.06 -29.99
C ALA A 129 -6.98 -1.56 -30.31
N ASP A 130 -5.81 -2.13 -29.99
CA ASP A 130 -5.52 -3.55 -30.15
C ASP A 130 -5.55 -4.27 -28.80
N PRO A 131 -6.48 -5.23 -28.59
CA PRO A 131 -6.55 -6.01 -27.36
C PRO A 131 -5.31 -6.86 -27.10
N ALA A 132 -4.64 -7.34 -28.16
CA ALA A 132 -3.42 -8.13 -28.02
C ALA A 132 -2.27 -7.27 -27.48
N GLU A 133 -2.13 -6.04 -27.97
CA GLU A 133 -1.16 -5.07 -27.46
C GLU A 133 -1.44 -4.73 -25.99
N LEU A 134 -2.71 -4.48 -25.62
CA LEU A 134 -3.09 -4.21 -24.24
C LEU A 134 -2.67 -5.34 -23.31
N VAL A 135 -3.05 -6.58 -23.64
CA VAL A 135 -2.74 -7.77 -22.84
C VAL A 135 -1.24 -8.01 -22.76
N ALA A 136 -0.52 -7.91 -23.88
CA ALA A 136 0.94 -8.05 -23.91
C ALA A 136 1.64 -7.00 -23.03
N ARG A 137 1.14 -5.75 -23.01
CA ARG A 137 1.65 -4.69 -22.13
C ARG A 137 1.42 -4.99 -20.66
N ILE A 138 0.19 -5.44 -20.31
CA ILE A 138 -0.15 -5.81 -18.93
C ILE A 138 0.77 -6.94 -18.45
N ASN A 139 0.90 -8.01 -19.23
CA ASN A 139 1.70 -9.17 -18.84
C ASN A 139 3.19 -8.81 -18.73
N ARG A 140 3.73 -8.07 -19.70
CA ARG A 140 5.12 -7.58 -19.63
C ARG A 140 5.34 -6.75 -18.37
N THR A 141 4.47 -5.77 -18.05
CA THR A 141 4.61 -4.97 -16.83
C THR A 141 4.50 -5.82 -15.58
N THR A 142 3.61 -6.82 -15.56
CA THR A 142 3.49 -7.78 -14.44
C THR A 142 4.81 -8.52 -14.19
N HIS A 143 5.46 -9.02 -15.24
CA HIS A 143 6.75 -9.71 -15.15
C HIS A 143 7.88 -8.74 -14.75
N GLU A 144 7.91 -7.52 -15.30
CA GLU A 144 8.89 -6.49 -14.93
C GLU A 144 8.79 -6.14 -13.44
N VAL A 145 7.57 -5.96 -12.91
CA VAL A 145 7.34 -5.71 -11.49
C VAL A 145 7.72 -6.92 -10.63
N ALA A 146 7.40 -8.14 -11.08
CA ALA A 146 7.81 -9.37 -10.39
C ALA A 146 9.33 -9.48 -10.27
N ALA A 147 10.06 -9.24 -11.36
CA ALA A 147 11.52 -9.25 -11.37
C ALA A 147 12.09 -8.15 -10.45
N PHE A 148 11.53 -6.94 -10.53
CA PHE A 148 11.96 -5.82 -9.70
C PHE A 148 11.74 -6.08 -8.21
N LEU A 149 10.58 -6.63 -7.81
CA LEU A 149 10.24 -6.96 -6.42
C LEU A 149 11.22 -7.94 -5.78
N ARG A 150 11.76 -8.91 -6.54
CA ARG A 150 12.76 -9.88 -6.03
C ARG A 150 14.07 -9.21 -5.60
N GLU A 151 14.38 -8.05 -6.15
CA GLU A 151 15.61 -7.31 -5.90
C GLU A 151 15.40 -5.99 -5.18
N ALA A 152 14.16 -5.53 -5.06
CA ALA A 152 13.83 -4.24 -4.46
C ALA A 152 14.32 -4.15 -3.00
N ASP A 153 14.89 -3.01 -2.66
CA ASP A 153 15.25 -2.69 -1.27
C ASP A 153 14.04 -2.17 -0.50
N VAL A 154 13.18 -1.38 -1.17
CA VAL A 154 12.05 -0.71 -0.53
C VAL A 154 10.82 -0.73 -1.43
N LEU A 155 9.66 -1.04 -0.84
CA LEU A 155 8.33 -0.83 -1.41
C LEU A 155 7.67 0.33 -0.66
N ILE A 156 7.27 1.39 -1.37
CA ILE A 156 6.50 2.50 -0.81
C ILE A 156 5.07 2.40 -1.31
N VAL A 157 4.12 2.30 -0.39
CA VAL A 157 2.69 2.17 -0.70
C VAL A 157 1.94 3.40 -0.23
N THR A 158 1.28 4.10 -1.15
CA THR A 158 0.52 5.32 -0.86
C THR A 158 -0.98 5.09 -1.02
N PHE A 159 -1.68 4.88 0.09
CA PHE A 159 -3.13 4.72 0.09
C PHE A 159 -3.85 6.06 -0.13
N GLY A 160 -4.76 6.12 -1.11
CA GLY A 160 -5.54 7.30 -1.44
C GLY A 160 -6.91 7.34 -0.79
N THR A 161 -7.67 6.27 -0.94
CA THR A 161 -9.07 6.16 -0.49
C THR A 161 -9.40 4.75 -0.02
N ALA A 162 -10.33 4.63 0.95
CA ALA A 162 -10.93 3.36 1.37
C ALA A 162 -12.18 3.00 0.54
N ILE A 163 -12.48 3.76 -0.52
CA ILE A 163 -13.62 3.50 -1.40
C ILE A 163 -13.16 2.67 -2.57
N ILE A 164 -13.92 1.62 -2.86
CA ILE A 164 -13.72 0.73 -4.00
C ILE A 164 -14.96 0.72 -4.90
N TYR A 165 -14.76 0.30 -6.11
CA TYR A 165 -15.82 0.03 -7.06
C TYR A 165 -15.79 -1.43 -7.46
N ARG A 166 -16.99 -2.02 -7.64
CA ARG A 166 -17.15 -3.36 -8.21
C ARG A 166 -18.10 -3.33 -9.38
N LEU A 167 -17.84 -4.14 -10.38
CA LEU A 167 -18.84 -4.38 -11.44
C LEU A 167 -20.07 -5.05 -10.85
N LYS A 168 -21.27 -4.53 -11.13
CA LYS A 168 -22.53 -5.12 -10.64
C LYS A 168 -22.75 -6.55 -11.14
N GLU A 169 -22.35 -6.79 -12.38
CA GLU A 169 -22.58 -8.07 -13.05
C GLU A 169 -21.75 -9.21 -12.44
N THR A 170 -20.47 -8.94 -12.17
CA THR A 170 -19.50 -9.96 -11.79
C THR A 170 -19.01 -9.86 -10.34
N GLY A 171 -19.27 -8.74 -9.66
CA GLY A 171 -18.67 -8.42 -8.36
C GLY A 171 -17.16 -8.10 -8.42
N MET A 172 -16.58 -8.05 -9.64
CA MET A 172 -15.16 -7.82 -9.82
C MET A 172 -14.72 -6.46 -9.30
N LEU A 173 -13.60 -6.42 -8.57
CA LEU A 173 -12.94 -5.19 -8.15
C LEU A 173 -12.51 -4.37 -9.38
N VAL A 174 -12.76 -3.07 -9.34
CA VAL A 174 -12.40 -2.12 -10.39
C VAL A 174 -11.44 -1.08 -9.83
N ALA A 175 -10.25 -1.02 -10.38
CA ALA A 175 -9.27 0.00 -10.06
C ALA A 175 -9.50 1.30 -10.84
N ASN A 176 -10.02 1.20 -12.08
CA ASN A 176 -10.34 2.35 -12.92
C ASN A 176 -11.64 2.11 -13.68
N CYS A 177 -12.62 2.99 -13.50
CA CYS A 177 -13.92 2.92 -14.18
C CYS A 177 -13.88 3.39 -15.66
N HIS A 178 -12.77 3.93 -16.14
CA HIS A 178 -12.58 4.41 -17.52
C HIS A 178 -13.70 5.33 -18.04
N LYS A 179 -14.29 6.14 -17.15
CA LYS A 179 -15.45 7.02 -17.45
C LYS A 179 -16.69 6.25 -17.95
N GLN A 180 -16.75 4.96 -17.71
CA GLN A 180 -17.95 4.18 -18.00
C GLN A 180 -19.11 4.61 -17.09
N PRO A 181 -20.38 4.38 -17.51
CA PRO A 181 -21.56 4.80 -16.76
C PRO A 181 -21.58 4.29 -15.32
N ASP A 182 -21.91 5.15 -14.38
CA ASP A 182 -21.92 4.84 -12.92
C ASP A 182 -22.88 3.68 -12.58
N ASN A 183 -23.92 3.45 -13.39
CA ASN A 183 -24.89 2.36 -13.20
C ASN A 183 -24.29 0.96 -13.38
N LEU A 184 -23.08 0.82 -13.95
CA LEU A 184 -22.36 -0.46 -14.07
C LEU A 184 -21.69 -0.87 -12.76
N PHE A 185 -21.54 0.04 -11.80
CA PHE A 185 -20.74 -0.18 -10.62
C PHE A 185 -21.57 -0.15 -9.33
N VAL A 186 -21.10 -0.93 -8.35
CA VAL A 186 -21.41 -0.74 -6.93
C VAL A 186 -20.23 -0.02 -6.30
N ARG A 187 -20.52 1.04 -5.54
CA ARG A 187 -19.53 1.76 -4.75
C ARG A 187 -19.60 1.26 -3.31
N GLU A 188 -18.47 0.81 -2.78
CA GLU A 188 -18.37 0.18 -1.46
C GLU A 188 -17.28 0.84 -0.62
N TRP A 189 -17.40 0.68 0.70
CA TRP A 189 -16.36 1.03 1.66
C TRP A 189 -15.55 -0.22 2.02
N LEU A 190 -14.23 -0.10 2.01
CA LEU A 190 -13.39 -1.01 2.76
C LEU A 190 -13.45 -0.60 4.23
N ASN A 191 -13.54 -1.56 5.13
CA ASN A 191 -13.29 -1.33 6.55
C ASN A 191 -11.82 -1.63 6.89
N ALA A 192 -11.35 -1.18 8.05
CA ALA A 192 -9.96 -1.37 8.44
C ALA A 192 -9.58 -2.85 8.55
N TYR A 193 -10.46 -3.68 9.09
CA TYR A 193 -10.22 -5.12 9.25
C TYR A 193 -9.96 -5.82 7.91
N ASP A 194 -10.78 -5.56 6.88
CA ASP A 194 -10.60 -6.16 5.56
C ASP A 194 -9.26 -5.77 4.92
N ILE A 195 -8.83 -4.51 5.13
CA ILE A 195 -7.54 -4.03 4.65
C ILE A 195 -6.40 -4.74 5.39
N VAL A 196 -6.49 -4.84 6.71
CA VAL A 196 -5.49 -5.51 7.56
C VAL A 196 -5.33 -6.97 7.16
N ASP A 197 -6.43 -7.74 7.07
CA ASP A 197 -6.41 -9.16 6.70
C ASP A 197 -5.75 -9.36 5.32
N GLN A 198 -6.13 -8.56 4.34
CA GLN A 198 -5.55 -8.61 3.00
C GLN A 198 -4.06 -8.30 2.99
N TRP A 199 -3.66 -7.21 3.66
CA TRP A 199 -2.26 -6.77 3.62
C TRP A 199 -1.34 -7.66 4.45
N GLN A 200 -1.81 -8.27 5.54
CA GLN A 200 -1.03 -9.26 6.29
C GLN A 200 -0.66 -10.47 5.42
N MET A 201 -1.64 -11.04 4.70
CA MET A 201 -1.36 -12.15 3.79
C MET A 201 -0.40 -11.76 2.67
N LEU A 202 -0.57 -10.57 2.09
CA LEU A 202 0.31 -10.07 1.03
C LEU A 202 1.73 -9.84 1.55
N LEU A 203 1.89 -9.25 2.74
CA LEU A 203 3.20 -8.99 3.33
C LEU A 203 3.97 -10.28 3.64
N GLN A 204 3.29 -11.33 4.13
CA GLN A 204 3.89 -12.66 4.30
C GLN A 204 4.38 -13.24 2.96
N LEU A 205 3.58 -13.07 1.90
CA LEU A 205 3.96 -13.52 0.57
C LEU A 205 5.15 -12.72 0.02
N LEU A 206 5.15 -11.39 0.19
CA LEU A 206 6.27 -10.53 -0.20
C LEU A 206 7.55 -10.88 0.56
N GLU A 207 7.46 -11.17 1.86
CA GLU A 207 8.59 -11.63 2.67
C GLU A 207 9.16 -12.97 2.16
N SER A 208 8.30 -13.89 1.71
CA SER A 208 8.76 -15.17 1.13
C SER A 208 9.50 -15.00 -0.19
N VAL A 209 9.16 -13.97 -0.98
CA VAL A 209 9.77 -13.65 -2.27
C VAL A 209 11.05 -12.84 -2.10
N ASN A 210 11.03 -11.86 -1.19
CA ASN A 210 12.16 -10.99 -0.90
C ASN A 210 12.24 -10.67 0.61
N PRO A 211 12.97 -11.49 1.40
CA PRO A 211 13.08 -11.30 2.85
C PRO A 211 13.78 -10.00 3.28
N LYS A 212 14.44 -9.30 2.34
CA LYS A 212 15.14 -8.04 2.61
C LYS A 212 14.27 -6.82 2.38
N LEU A 213 13.12 -7.00 1.72
CA LEU A 213 12.23 -5.92 1.34
C LEU A 213 11.76 -5.13 2.57
N LYS A 214 11.95 -3.82 2.52
CA LYS A 214 11.39 -2.88 3.50
C LYS A 214 10.11 -2.28 2.93
N VAL A 215 9.07 -2.17 3.75
CA VAL A 215 7.79 -1.62 3.30
C VAL A 215 7.50 -0.32 4.05
N ILE A 216 7.25 0.76 3.32
CA ILE A 216 6.80 2.04 3.87
C ILE A 216 5.34 2.25 3.44
N PHE A 217 4.45 2.34 4.42
CA PHE A 217 3.08 2.78 4.19
C PHE A 217 2.99 4.29 4.38
N THR A 218 2.15 4.92 3.57
CA THR A 218 1.76 6.31 3.77
C THR A 218 0.32 6.52 3.29
N VAL A 219 -0.37 7.47 3.89
CA VAL A 219 -1.70 7.89 3.44
C VAL A 219 -1.54 9.19 2.66
N SER A 220 -2.10 9.20 1.44
CA SER A 220 -1.98 10.33 0.51
C SER A 220 -2.50 11.63 1.11
N PRO A 221 -1.75 12.73 1.01
CA PRO A 221 -2.22 14.06 1.44
C PRO A 221 -3.31 14.64 0.53
N ILE A 222 -3.52 14.05 -0.64
CA ILE A 222 -4.48 14.53 -1.63
C ILE A 222 -5.91 14.21 -1.21
N ARG A 223 -6.81 15.18 -1.37
CA ARG A 223 -8.23 15.04 -1.01
C ARG A 223 -9.03 14.52 -2.20
N HIS A 224 -9.90 13.54 -1.97
CA HIS A 224 -10.86 13.04 -2.96
C HIS A 224 -12.12 13.92 -2.96
N LYS A 225 -12.07 15.09 -3.63
CA LYS A 225 -13.18 16.06 -3.69
C LYS A 225 -14.47 15.47 -4.28
N ARG A 226 -14.36 14.56 -5.25
CA ARG A 226 -15.51 13.91 -5.90
C ARG A 226 -16.43 13.22 -4.88
N ASP A 227 -15.87 12.66 -3.83
CA ASP A 227 -16.63 11.96 -2.78
C ASP A 227 -17.20 12.89 -1.70
N GLY A 228 -16.79 14.15 -1.70
CA GLY A 228 -17.08 15.13 -0.65
C GLY A 228 -16.08 15.08 0.50
N TYR A 229 -15.89 16.21 1.16
CA TYR A 229 -14.83 16.35 2.17
C TYR A 229 -15.08 15.51 3.44
N HIS A 230 -16.33 15.37 3.87
CA HIS A 230 -16.69 14.53 5.01
C HIS A 230 -16.36 13.06 4.72
N VAL A 231 -16.77 12.56 3.57
CA VAL A 231 -16.51 11.19 3.10
C VAL A 231 -15.01 10.95 2.97
N ASN A 232 -14.26 11.92 2.46
CA ASN A 232 -12.81 11.86 2.41
C ASN A 232 -12.18 11.69 3.79
N GLN A 233 -12.63 12.44 4.81
CA GLN A 233 -12.10 12.33 6.18
C GLN A 233 -12.35 10.94 6.79
N ILE A 234 -13.56 10.41 6.63
CA ILE A 234 -13.87 9.04 7.06
C ILE A 234 -12.95 8.03 6.36
N SER A 235 -12.83 8.17 5.03
CA SER A 235 -11.93 7.32 4.23
C SER A 235 -10.49 7.36 4.72
N LYS A 236 -9.95 8.56 4.99
CA LYS A 236 -8.59 8.70 5.54
C LYS A 236 -8.46 8.07 6.92
N GLY A 237 -9.46 8.25 7.80
CA GLY A 237 -9.49 7.62 9.12
C GLY A 237 -9.43 6.09 9.05
N ILE A 238 -10.20 5.47 8.14
CA ILE A 238 -10.14 4.01 7.90
C ILE A 238 -8.74 3.58 7.44
N LEU A 239 -8.12 4.33 6.53
CA LEU A 239 -6.78 4.00 6.03
C LEU A 239 -5.70 4.13 7.10
N LEU A 240 -5.76 5.18 7.93
CA LEU A 240 -4.85 5.39 9.05
C LEU A 240 -4.96 4.25 10.06
N GLN A 241 -6.19 3.91 10.47
CA GLN A 241 -6.43 2.78 11.36
C GLN A 241 -5.90 1.46 10.78
N ALA A 242 -6.20 1.18 9.51
CA ALA A 242 -5.76 -0.04 8.85
C ALA A 242 -4.24 -0.17 8.79
N VAL A 243 -3.52 0.92 8.51
CA VAL A 243 -2.05 0.90 8.50
C VAL A 243 -1.49 0.65 9.89
N ASP A 244 -2.02 1.33 10.91
CA ASP A 244 -1.59 1.17 12.29
C ASP A 244 -1.79 -0.28 12.77
N GLU A 245 -2.98 -0.84 12.59
CA GLU A 245 -3.29 -2.24 12.95
C GLU A 245 -2.47 -3.25 12.15
N THR A 246 -2.20 -2.99 10.85
CA THR A 246 -1.33 -3.84 10.03
C THR A 246 0.07 -3.91 10.62
N LEU A 247 0.65 -2.77 10.99
CA LEU A 247 1.99 -2.68 11.56
C LEU A 247 2.07 -3.32 12.96
N GLN A 248 1.07 -3.10 13.83
CA GLN A 248 0.99 -3.71 15.16
C GLN A 248 0.92 -5.24 15.10
N THR A 249 0.11 -5.78 14.20
CA THR A 249 -0.03 -7.23 14.05
C THR A 249 1.27 -7.89 13.58
N LEU A 250 1.97 -7.26 12.65
CA LEU A 250 3.27 -7.74 12.20
C LEU A 250 4.30 -7.76 13.35
N GLN A 251 4.28 -6.77 14.24
CA GLN A 251 5.14 -6.74 15.45
C GLN A 251 4.84 -7.90 16.39
N THR A 252 3.56 -8.14 16.64
CA THR A 252 3.11 -9.23 17.53
C THR A 252 3.57 -10.59 17.02
N LEU A 253 3.40 -10.86 15.72
CA LEU A 253 3.83 -12.11 15.10
C LEU A 253 5.34 -12.34 15.21
N GLN A 254 6.15 -11.31 15.07
CA GLN A 254 7.60 -11.40 15.21
C GLN A 254 8.04 -11.66 16.65
N THR A 255 7.39 -11.01 17.60
CA THR A 255 7.65 -11.24 19.02
C THR A 255 7.38 -12.69 19.39
N LEU A 256 6.27 -13.27 18.89
CA LEU A 256 5.91 -14.67 19.11
C LEU A 256 6.93 -15.64 18.49
N GLN A 257 7.50 -15.33 17.33
CA GLN A 257 8.51 -16.17 16.67
C GLN A 257 9.88 -16.12 17.34
N THR A 258 10.18 -15.07 18.12
CA THR A 258 11.45 -14.91 18.85
C THR A 258 11.39 -15.47 20.27
N LEU A 259 10.20 -15.87 20.75
CA LEU A 259 10.08 -16.55 22.03
C LEU A 259 10.75 -17.94 21.97
N PRO A 260 11.57 -18.32 22.97
CA PRO A 260 12.12 -19.67 23.01
C PRO A 260 10.96 -20.67 23.07
N SER A 261 11.08 -21.73 22.28
CA SER A 261 10.09 -22.84 22.33
C SER A 261 9.88 -23.26 23.78
N PRO A 262 8.63 -23.49 24.23
CA PRO A 262 8.38 -23.97 25.59
C PRO A 262 9.27 -25.21 25.82
N GLN A 263 10.19 -25.11 26.76
CA GLN A 263 10.95 -26.28 27.20
C GLN A 263 9.91 -27.30 27.66
N THR A 264 9.87 -28.44 27.00
CA THR A 264 9.07 -29.59 27.48
C THR A 264 9.50 -29.87 28.90
N LEU A 265 8.65 -29.51 29.85
CA LEU A 265 8.84 -29.92 31.25
C LEU A 265 8.96 -31.43 31.23
N PRO A 266 9.98 -32.02 31.90
CA PRO A 266 10.07 -33.47 32.03
C PRO A 266 8.79 -33.95 32.66
N SER A 267 8.15 -34.94 32.05
CA SER A 267 6.95 -35.58 32.58
C SER A 267 7.22 -36.02 34.00
N PRO A 268 6.36 -35.69 34.98
CA PRO A 268 6.54 -36.17 36.32
C PRO A 268 6.39 -37.71 36.30
N SER A 269 7.42 -38.41 36.70
CA SER A 269 7.39 -39.83 36.89
C SER A 269 6.35 -40.17 37.96
N LEU A 270 5.31 -40.89 37.57
CA LEU A 270 4.33 -41.47 38.49
C LEU A 270 5.03 -42.52 39.38
N GLN A 271 5.42 -42.18 40.58
CA GLN A 271 5.67 -43.13 41.66
C GLN A 271 4.78 -42.79 42.85
N GLY A 272 3.87 -43.72 43.11
CA GLY A 272 3.41 -44.16 44.43
C GLY A 272 2.50 -43.23 45.23
N GLY A 273 1.25 -43.55 45.27
CA GLY A 273 0.32 -43.71 46.34
C GLY A 273 0.35 -42.77 47.56
N GLY A 274 -0.80 -42.15 47.86
CA GLY A 274 -1.09 -41.53 49.14
C GLY A 274 -2.17 -40.47 49.00
N GLY A 275 -3.43 -40.84 49.23
CA GLY A 275 -4.55 -39.92 49.28
C GLY A 275 -4.47 -39.01 50.52
N ILE A 276 -4.91 -37.77 50.37
CA ILE A 276 -5.56 -36.98 51.41
C ILE A 276 -6.38 -35.86 50.73
N SER A 277 -7.60 -35.70 51.23
CA SER A 277 -8.63 -34.71 50.91
C SER A 277 -8.21 -33.28 51.24
N GLY A 278 -8.75 -32.33 50.52
CA GLY A 278 -9.03 -31.03 51.11
C GLY A 278 -8.82 -29.79 50.26
N LYS A 279 -9.95 -29.20 49.92
CA LYS A 279 -10.22 -27.78 49.74
C LYS A 279 -9.69 -27.05 48.48
N GLU A 280 -10.65 -26.74 47.64
CA GLU A 280 -10.64 -25.62 46.69
C GLU A 280 -10.33 -24.30 47.41
N GLU A 281 -9.35 -23.56 46.87
CA GLU A 281 -9.23 -22.10 47.01
C GLU A 281 -8.93 -21.52 45.64
N ASP A 282 -9.92 -20.77 45.14
CA ASP A 282 -9.81 -19.91 43.99
C ASP A 282 -8.75 -18.82 44.22
N ASN A 283 -7.69 -18.83 43.44
CA ASN A 283 -6.80 -17.67 43.30
C ASN A 283 -6.80 -17.17 41.85
N VAL A 284 -7.76 -16.27 41.60
CA VAL A 284 -7.76 -15.40 40.43
C VAL A 284 -6.69 -14.32 40.68
N VAL A 285 -5.56 -14.43 40.03
CA VAL A 285 -4.57 -13.33 40.00
C VAL A 285 -4.90 -12.40 38.83
N THR A 286 -5.64 -11.37 39.13
CA THR A 286 -5.79 -10.18 38.30
C THR A 286 -4.58 -9.27 38.54
N ASN A 287 -3.63 -9.24 37.62
CA ASN A 287 -2.65 -8.15 37.56
C ASN A 287 -2.97 -7.29 36.34
N THR A 288 -3.85 -6.33 36.52
CA THR A 288 -3.98 -5.14 35.69
C THR A 288 -3.16 -4.04 36.35
N GLU A 289 -1.92 -3.86 35.97
CA GLU A 289 -1.21 -2.60 36.18
C GLU A 289 -1.49 -1.69 34.98
N THR A 290 -2.43 -0.77 35.19
CA THR A 290 -2.67 0.38 34.33
C THR A 290 -1.54 1.36 34.48
N ASN A 291 -0.68 1.47 33.47
CA ASN A 291 0.29 2.54 33.37
C ASN A 291 -0.37 3.71 32.62
N GLU A 292 -1.02 4.59 33.37
CA GLU A 292 -1.46 5.89 32.91
C GLU A 292 -0.27 6.84 32.80
N GLN A 293 0.34 6.93 31.62
CA GLN A 293 1.01 8.16 31.16
C GLN A 293 0.85 8.22 29.64
N GLY A 294 -0.15 8.98 29.21
CA GLY A 294 -0.46 9.23 27.81
C GLY A 294 0.62 10.05 27.11
N ASN A 295 1.51 9.37 26.45
CA ASN A 295 2.32 9.94 25.40
C ASN A 295 1.98 9.13 24.13
N HIS A 296 0.93 9.57 23.40
CA HIS A 296 0.58 9.02 22.09
C HIS A 296 1.57 9.51 21.03
N SER A 297 2.84 9.23 21.20
CA SER A 297 3.76 9.14 20.09
C SER A 297 3.40 7.85 19.33
N LEU A 298 3.14 7.94 18.04
CA LEU A 298 2.95 6.79 17.16
C LEU A 298 4.07 5.79 17.46
N PRO A 299 3.77 4.54 17.85
CA PRO A 299 4.83 3.59 18.10
C PRO A 299 5.63 3.45 16.80
N ALA A 300 6.93 3.67 16.88
CA ALA A 300 7.85 3.35 15.80
C ALA A 300 7.81 1.83 15.63
N GLY A 301 6.91 1.39 14.76
CA GLY A 301 6.60 -0.03 14.58
C GLY A 301 7.81 -0.80 14.06
N ARG A 302 8.33 -1.67 14.90
CA ARG A 302 9.41 -2.61 14.58
C ARG A 302 8.85 -3.84 13.89
N VAL A 303 8.50 -3.71 12.62
CA VAL A 303 8.35 -4.89 11.76
C VAL A 303 9.71 -5.14 11.12
N ARG A 304 10.09 -6.37 10.85
CA ARG A 304 11.25 -6.64 9.98
C ARG A 304 11.01 -5.92 8.67
N GLY A 305 11.12 -4.58 8.69
CA GLY A 305 11.09 -3.69 7.57
C GLY A 305 9.81 -2.95 7.24
N GLY A 306 8.73 -2.98 8.06
CA GLY A 306 7.55 -2.13 7.84
C GLY A 306 7.57 -0.85 8.66
N SER A 307 7.14 0.28 8.08
CA SER A 307 7.02 1.56 8.77
C SER A 307 5.91 2.42 8.17
N TYR A 308 5.44 3.39 8.94
CA TYR A 308 4.51 4.42 8.48
C TYR A 308 5.22 5.77 8.31
N PHE A 309 4.93 6.45 7.19
CA PHE A 309 5.34 7.83 6.97
C PHE A 309 4.11 8.74 6.90
N PRO A 310 3.95 9.72 7.80
CA PRO A 310 2.71 10.48 8.00
C PRO A 310 2.54 11.64 6.99
N SER A 311 2.52 11.34 5.67
CA SER A 311 2.40 12.40 4.66
C SER A 311 1.06 13.14 4.70
N TYR A 312 -0.01 12.44 5.09
CA TYR A 312 -1.33 13.04 5.25
C TYR A 312 -1.36 14.02 6.43
N GLU A 313 -0.84 13.60 7.57
CA GLU A 313 -0.79 14.41 8.79
C GLU A 313 0.13 15.62 8.60
N ILE A 314 1.29 15.46 7.96
CA ILE A 314 2.16 16.60 7.63
C ILE A 314 1.38 17.66 6.86
N MET A 315 0.60 17.25 5.84
CA MET A 315 -0.19 18.19 5.05
C MET A 315 -1.33 18.82 5.87
N MET A 316 -1.98 18.05 6.76
CA MET A 316 -3.13 18.51 7.52
C MET A 316 -2.75 19.32 8.75
N ASP A 317 -1.64 19.03 9.40
CA ASP A 317 -1.25 19.62 10.69
C ASP A 317 -0.06 20.58 10.60
N GLU A 318 0.97 20.28 9.82
CA GLU A 318 2.11 21.18 9.64
C GLU A 318 1.85 22.23 8.54
N LEU A 319 1.21 21.83 7.42
CA LEU A 319 1.01 22.67 6.24
C LEU A 319 -0.45 23.18 6.15
N ARG A 320 -0.95 23.79 7.22
CA ARG A 320 -2.36 24.20 7.41
C ARG A 320 -2.79 25.44 6.63
N ASP A 321 -2.07 25.87 5.61
CA ASP A 321 -2.34 27.08 4.87
C ASP A 321 -2.58 26.78 3.38
N TYR A 322 -3.48 27.51 2.74
CA TYR A 322 -3.83 27.34 1.33
C TYR A 322 -2.65 27.55 0.38
N ARG A 323 -1.59 28.26 0.77
CA ARG A 323 -0.35 28.43 -0.01
C ARG A 323 0.37 27.09 -0.28
N PHE A 324 0.06 26.06 0.52
CA PHE A 324 0.63 24.72 0.38
C PHE A 324 -0.18 23.82 -0.56
N TYR A 325 -1.29 24.33 -1.10
CA TYR A 325 -2.07 23.64 -2.12
C TYR A 325 -1.75 24.20 -3.51
N ALA A 326 -1.91 23.37 -4.53
CA ALA A 326 -1.89 23.78 -5.93
C ALA A 326 -3.16 24.58 -6.26
N ASP A 327 -3.26 25.13 -7.48
CA ASP A 327 -4.37 25.98 -7.92
C ASP A 327 -5.75 25.30 -7.81
N ASP A 328 -5.79 23.98 -7.86
CA ASP A 328 -7.02 23.19 -7.69
C ASP A 328 -7.50 23.04 -6.24
N MET A 329 -6.72 23.51 -5.27
CA MET A 329 -6.97 23.43 -3.83
C MET A 329 -7.14 21.98 -3.29
N ILE A 330 -6.59 21.01 -4.02
CA ILE A 330 -6.69 19.59 -3.72
C ILE A 330 -5.31 18.94 -3.60
N HIS A 331 -4.47 19.17 -4.61
CA HIS A 331 -3.11 18.64 -4.65
C HIS A 331 -2.18 19.51 -3.80
N PRO A 332 -1.17 18.92 -3.17
CA PRO A 332 -0.08 19.68 -2.57
C PRO A 332 0.65 20.54 -3.62
N SER A 333 1.02 21.76 -3.27
CA SER A 333 1.88 22.58 -4.12
C SER A 333 3.30 22.01 -4.17
N GLY A 334 4.09 22.43 -5.14
CA GLY A 334 5.49 22.03 -5.24
C GLY A 334 6.30 22.32 -3.96
N VAL A 335 5.96 23.40 -3.24
CA VAL A 335 6.56 23.74 -1.94
C VAL A 335 6.19 22.71 -0.87
N ALA A 336 4.91 22.30 -0.83
CA ALA A 336 4.45 21.28 0.11
C ALA A 336 5.09 19.91 -0.18
N VAL A 337 5.15 19.51 -1.46
CA VAL A 337 5.83 18.26 -1.87
C VAL A 337 7.30 18.28 -1.46
N GLU A 338 8.00 19.42 -1.65
CA GLU A 338 9.40 19.56 -1.25
C GLU A 338 9.56 19.45 0.27
N TYR A 339 8.68 20.08 1.05
CA TYR A 339 8.69 19.98 2.51
C TYR A 339 8.47 18.54 2.98
N ILE A 340 7.45 17.85 2.44
CA ILE A 340 7.18 16.44 2.78
C ILE A 340 8.37 15.56 2.38
N TRP A 341 9.01 15.83 1.24
CA TRP A 341 10.21 15.14 0.81
C TRP A 341 11.40 15.34 1.77
N GLN A 342 11.61 16.55 2.30
CA GLN A 342 12.64 16.81 3.31
C GLN A 342 12.36 16.03 4.59
N ARG A 343 11.11 15.99 5.07
CA ARG A 343 10.69 15.19 6.22
C ARG A 343 10.93 13.70 5.99
N PHE A 344 10.66 13.21 4.78
CA PHE A 344 10.95 11.84 4.37
C PHE A 344 12.46 11.54 4.41
N GLN A 345 13.28 12.42 3.90
CA GLN A 345 14.74 12.29 3.96
C GLN A 345 15.25 12.27 5.40
N ASP A 346 14.73 13.12 6.28
CA ASP A 346 15.12 13.17 7.69
C ASP A 346 14.80 11.86 8.41
N THR A 347 13.71 11.21 8.00
CA THR A 347 13.27 9.93 8.57
C THR A 347 14.10 8.76 8.07
N TYR A 348 14.34 8.67 6.75
CA TYR A 348 14.84 7.44 6.12
C TYR A 348 16.27 7.52 5.58
N PHE A 349 16.89 8.71 5.47
CA PHE A 349 18.24 8.86 4.95
C PHE A 349 19.24 9.21 6.04
N ASP A 350 20.45 8.68 5.90
CA ASP A 350 21.62 9.21 6.61
C ASP A 350 22.21 10.42 5.88
N ASN A 351 23.16 11.09 6.49
CA ASN A 351 23.79 12.29 5.91
C ASN A 351 24.47 11.97 4.56
N LYS A 352 25.12 10.82 4.45
CA LYS A 352 25.77 10.38 3.21
C LYS A 352 24.77 10.21 2.06
N THR A 353 23.62 9.63 2.34
CA THR A 353 22.55 9.48 1.35
C THR A 353 21.95 10.83 0.98
N LYS A 354 21.71 11.74 1.95
CA LYS A 354 21.21 13.09 1.68
C LYS A 354 22.16 13.86 0.75
N ASP A 355 23.46 13.79 1.00
CA ASP A 355 24.47 14.44 0.17
C ASP A 355 24.49 13.88 -1.26
N ALA A 356 24.41 12.56 -1.40
CA ALA A 356 24.34 11.87 -2.69
C ALA A 356 23.09 12.27 -3.48
N VAL A 357 21.93 12.31 -2.83
CA VAL A 357 20.64 12.74 -3.43
C VAL A 357 20.72 14.21 -3.87
N ALA A 358 21.25 15.11 -3.05
CA ALA A 358 21.40 16.52 -3.40
C ALA A 358 22.32 16.69 -4.61
N LYS A 359 23.42 15.92 -4.68
CA LYS A 359 24.35 15.94 -5.82
C LYS A 359 23.66 15.42 -7.09
N ALA A 360 23.00 14.27 -7.03
CA ALA A 360 22.29 13.69 -8.18
C ALA A 360 21.19 14.63 -8.70
N ALA A 361 20.40 15.23 -7.82
CA ALA A 361 19.37 16.20 -8.19
C ALA A 361 19.95 17.47 -8.85
N LYS A 362 21.15 17.91 -8.44
CA LYS A 362 21.85 19.00 -9.09
C LYS A 362 22.33 18.63 -10.50
N GLU A 363 22.93 17.46 -10.64
CA GLU A 363 23.41 16.92 -11.91
C GLU A 363 22.26 16.73 -12.90
N TRP A 364 21.14 16.19 -12.42
CA TRP A 364 19.91 16.03 -13.22
C TRP A 364 19.41 17.38 -13.77
N ARG A 365 19.30 18.41 -12.92
CA ARG A 365 18.91 19.76 -13.36
C ARG A 365 19.85 20.33 -14.41
N GLN A 366 21.16 20.15 -14.25
CA GLN A 366 22.15 20.62 -15.22
C GLN A 366 22.05 19.88 -16.57
N SER A 367 21.72 18.58 -16.56
CA SER A 367 21.53 17.81 -17.79
C SER A 367 20.33 18.31 -18.60
N GLN A 368 19.22 18.65 -17.91
CA GLN A 368 18.02 19.20 -18.56
C GLN A 368 18.30 20.57 -19.22
N HIS A 369 19.03 21.45 -18.55
CA HIS A 369 19.42 22.74 -19.15
C HIS A 369 20.28 22.56 -20.41
N ARG A 370 21.20 21.61 -20.44
CA ARG A 370 22.03 21.34 -21.61
C ARG A 370 21.23 20.79 -22.80
N GLN A 371 20.17 20.03 -22.56
CA GLN A 371 19.30 19.52 -23.62
C GLN A 371 18.45 20.63 -24.25
N ILE A 372 17.91 21.54 -23.43
CA ILE A 372 17.14 22.69 -23.92
C ILE A 372 18.02 23.60 -24.82
N VAL A 373 19.25 23.87 -24.41
CA VAL A 373 20.19 24.73 -25.20
C VAL A 373 20.65 24.06 -26.51
N LYS A 374 20.61 22.73 -26.63
CA LYS A 374 20.94 22.01 -27.86
C LYS A 374 19.80 21.94 -28.87
N ASN A 375 18.55 22.14 -28.40
CA ASN A 375 17.35 22.07 -29.23
C ASN A 375 16.81 23.45 -29.64
N VAL A 376 17.49 24.55 -29.27
CA VAL A 376 17.31 25.92 -29.73
C VAL A 376 18.45 26.29 -30.69
#